data_0213496740d6fcbb7cc7f4db1ea7086a
#
_entry.id   0213496740d6fcbb7cc7f4db1ea7086a
#
_cell.length_a   1.000
_cell.length_b   1.000
_cell.length_c   1.000
_cell.angle_alpha   90.00
_cell.angle_beta   90.00
_cell.angle_gamma   90.00
#
_symmetry.space_group_name_H-M   'P 1'
#
loop_
_entity.id
_entity.type
_entity.pdbx_description
1 polymer ?
#
loop_
_entity_poly.entity_id
_entity_poly.type
_entity_poly.pdbx_seq_one_letter_code
_entity_poly.pdbx_strand_id
1 'polypeptide(L)'
;MLKEEDKIFKNLYDDLGSSLEDSLKRDDWSNTKELISKGREWIINEIKTSELKGRGGAGFPTALKWSFAPKKIGSRPHYLVINADESEPGTCKDRDIIRFEPQKLIEGCLISAFAVNAHTCYIYIRGEFFNEGAKLQEAINEAYEKKFLGKNACGSGWDFDIHIHFGAGAYICGEETALLESLEGNKGQPRSKPPFPALVGLYGCPTIVNNVETIAVVPTILRRGGKWFASIGRPKNTGTKIFCISGNVNSPCNVEEEMGIPLKELIEKHAGGVIGGWKNLQAVIPGGSSMPLLPKETCETIKMDFDYLIAVKSGLGTAGVVVINKDADIIKCMARISRFYKHESCGQCTPCREGSGWMWRILERVAKGDATHKDIDLLSDVTKQIEGHTICAFGEGSAWPVQGLLRHFRKEIEKRCFAEPVIKKKRKIPYLIDQHLLESKNAKNYDKQ
;
A
#
# COMPACT_ATOMS: atom_id res chain seq x y z
N MET A 1 8.63 -7.94 -21.55
CA MET A 1 8.40 -6.46 -21.54
C MET A 1 7.07 -6.15 -22.18
N LEU A 2 6.31 -5.28 -21.54
CA LEU A 2 5.02 -4.82 -22.01
C LEU A 2 5.17 -4.08 -23.35
N LYS A 3 4.30 -4.41 -24.33
CA LYS A 3 4.26 -3.69 -25.59
C LYS A 3 3.58 -2.34 -25.39
N GLU A 4 3.99 -1.35 -26.19
CA GLU A 4 3.42 0.01 -26.09
C GLU A 4 1.90 0.02 -26.31
N GLU A 5 1.39 -0.80 -27.25
CA GLU A 5 -0.02 -0.97 -27.52
C GLU A 5 -0.82 -1.57 -26.37
N ASP A 6 -0.15 -2.28 -25.43
CA ASP A 6 -0.76 -2.93 -24.29
C ASP A 6 -0.74 -2.09 -23.01
N LYS A 7 -0.07 -0.95 -23.02
CA LYS A 7 -0.10 0.00 -21.89
C LYS A 7 -1.52 0.56 -21.70
N ILE A 8 -1.95 0.59 -20.45
CA ILE A 8 -3.21 1.17 -20.00
C ILE A 8 -3.06 2.66 -19.71
N PHE A 9 -1.96 3.01 -19.02
CA PHE A 9 -1.67 4.38 -18.58
C PHE A 9 -0.76 5.07 -19.59
N LYS A 10 -1.33 5.57 -20.69
CA LYS A 10 -0.60 6.18 -21.81
C LYS A 10 -0.03 7.56 -21.47
N ASN A 11 -0.56 8.23 -20.45
CA ASN A 11 -0.15 9.57 -20.03
C ASN A 11 0.59 9.60 -18.68
N LEU A 12 1.26 8.50 -18.30
CA LEU A 12 1.90 8.39 -16.98
C LEU A 12 2.94 9.49 -16.70
N TYR A 13 3.46 10.14 -17.74
CA TYR A 13 4.48 11.19 -17.67
C TYR A 13 3.99 12.59 -18.08
N ASP A 14 2.65 12.76 -18.21
CA ASP A 14 1.99 14.04 -18.58
C ASP A 14 2.38 14.60 -19.98
N ASP A 15 2.78 13.73 -20.90
CA ASP A 15 3.15 14.16 -22.25
C ASP A 15 1.93 14.44 -23.15
N LEU A 16 0.73 13.98 -22.77
CA LEU A 16 -0.50 13.99 -23.58
C LEU A 16 -1.63 14.84 -22.99
N GLY A 17 -1.39 15.52 -21.88
CA GLY A 17 -2.40 16.31 -21.15
C GLY A 17 -3.36 15.47 -20.32
N SER A 18 -3.92 16.08 -19.25
CA SER A 18 -4.80 15.42 -18.27
C SER A 18 -6.24 15.94 -18.27
N SER A 19 -6.59 16.87 -19.17
CA SER A 19 -7.96 17.39 -19.33
C SER A 19 -8.92 16.31 -19.83
N LEU A 20 -10.21 16.53 -19.64
CA LEU A 20 -11.24 15.64 -20.18
C LEU A 20 -11.12 15.52 -21.70
N GLU A 21 -10.85 16.64 -22.42
CA GLU A 21 -10.70 16.63 -23.87
C GLU A 21 -9.54 15.74 -24.31
N ASP A 22 -8.40 15.79 -23.61
CA ASP A 22 -7.24 14.96 -23.92
C ASP A 22 -7.48 13.49 -23.60
N SER A 23 -8.22 13.22 -22.51
CA SER A 23 -8.62 11.86 -22.12
C SER A 23 -9.57 11.23 -23.13
N LEU A 24 -10.51 12.01 -23.69
CA LEU A 24 -11.40 11.54 -24.76
C LEU A 24 -10.62 11.14 -26.04
N LYS A 25 -9.51 11.83 -26.35
CA LYS A 25 -8.61 11.46 -27.47
C LYS A 25 -7.89 10.12 -27.23
N ARG A 26 -7.78 9.70 -25.96
CA ARG A 26 -7.18 8.42 -25.52
C ARG A 26 -8.20 7.31 -25.29
N ASP A 27 -9.42 7.46 -25.80
CA ASP A 27 -10.54 6.53 -25.67
C ASP A 27 -11.13 6.39 -24.24
N ASP A 28 -10.80 7.25 -23.29
CA ASP A 28 -11.51 7.30 -22.03
C ASP A 28 -12.96 7.76 -22.30
N TRP A 29 -13.91 7.22 -21.56
CA TRP A 29 -15.35 7.45 -21.70
C TRP A 29 -15.96 6.97 -23.03
N SER A 30 -15.15 6.45 -23.98
CA SER A 30 -15.68 5.85 -25.20
C SER A 30 -16.55 4.64 -24.83
N ASN A 31 -17.72 4.54 -25.43
CA ASN A 31 -18.66 3.42 -25.25
C ASN A 31 -19.01 3.04 -23.78
N THR A 32 -18.83 3.91 -22.79
CA THR A 32 -19.15 3.63 -21.38
C THR A 32 -20.62 3.25 -21.18
N LYS A 33 -21.54 3.92 -21.89
CA LYS A 33 -22.96 3.58 -21.88
C LYS A 33 -23.20 2.14 -22.34
N GLU A 34 -22.56 1.73 -23.42
CA GLU A 34 -22.67 0.38 -23.98
C GLU A 34 -22.10 -0.66 -23.03
N LEU A 35 -20.98 -0.36 -22.36
CA LEU A 35 -20.39 -1.25 -21.35
C LEU A 35 -21.36 -1.46 -20.18
N ILE A 36 -21.95 -0.40 -19.65
CA ILE A 36 -22.94 -0.46 -18.57
C ILE A 36 -24.21 -1.22 -19.02
N SER A 37 -24.67 -1.02 -20.24
CA SER A 37 -25.87 -1.68 -20.79
C SER A 37 -25.76 -3.21 -20.86
N LYS A 38 -24.54 -3.76 -20.90
CA LYS A 38 -24.30 -5.22 -20.83
C LYS A 38 -24.63 -5.82 -19.47
N GLY A 39 -24.80 -4.98 -18.45
CA GLY A 39 -25.24 -5.38 -17.13
C GLY A 39 -24.13 -5.81 -16.17
N ARG A 40 -24.46 -5.84 -14.88
CA ARG A 40 -23.53 -6.10 -13.76
C ARG A 40 -22.83 -7.45 -13.85
N GLU A 41 -23.58 -8.49 -14.18
CA GLU A 41 -23.03 -9.85 -14.24
C GLU A 41 -21.97 -9.98 -15.35
N TRP A 42 -22.20 -9.31 -16.49
CA TRP A 42 -21.23 -9.28 -17.57
C TRP A 42 -19.94 -8.57 -17.11
N ILE A 43 -20.04 -7.39 -16.48
CA ILE A 43 -18.88 -6.64 -15.98
C ILE A 43 -18.09 -7.49 -14.98
N ILE A 44 -18.75 -8.10 -14.00
CA ILE A 44 -18.08 -8.96 -12.99
C ILE A 44 -17.43 -10.16 -13.66
N ASN A 45 -18.06 -10.75 -14.68
CA ASN A 45 -17.50 -11.88 -15.42
C ASN A 45 -16.25 -11.49 -16.24
N GLU A 46 -16.25 -10.32 -16.89
CA GLU A 46 -15.06 -9.84 -17.61
C GLU A 46 -13.89 -9.59 -16.64
N ILE A 47 -14.15 -8.97 -15.46
CA ILE A 47 -13.14 -8.78 -14.43
C ILE A 47 -12.68 -10.12 -13.84
N LYS A 48 -13.56 -11.11 -13.71
CA LYS A 48 -13.18 -12.48 -13.31
C LYS A 48 -12.29 -13.15 -14.35
N THR A 49 -12.65 -13.04 -15.64
CA THR A 49 -11.89 -13.59 -16.76
C THR A 49 -10.52 -12.94 -16.89
N SER A 50 -10.40 -11.66 -16.54
CA SER A 50 -9.12 -10.93 -16.52
C SER A 50 -8.17 -11.41 -15.42
N GLU A 51 -8.67 -12.14 -14.42
CA GLU A 51 -7.93 -12.50 -13.21
C GLU A 51 -7.34 -11.28 -12.45
N LEU A 52 -7.93 -10.10 -12.60
CA LEU A 52 -7.44 -8.87 -11.97
C LEU A 52 -7.37 -9.05 -10.44
N LYS A 53 -6.17 -8.95 -9.90
CA LYS A 53 -5.91 -8.85 -8.46
C LYS A 53 -5.81 -7.38 -8.03
N GLY A 54 -6.23 -7.08 -6.81
CA GLY A 54 -6.10 -5.75 -6.20
C GLY A 54 -4.65 -5.23 -6.26
N ARG A 55 -4.50 -3.97 -6.64
CA ARG A 55 -3.20 -3.28 -6.81
C ARG A 55 -2.76 -2.48 -5.57
N GLY A 56 -3.57 -2.53 -4.50
CA GLY A 56 -3.27 -1.81 -3.24
C GLY A 56 -2.29 -2.51 -2.30
N GLY A 57 -1.81 -3.73 -2.64
CA GLY A 57 -0.81 -4.46 -1.86
C GLY A 57 -1.18 -5.91 -1.56
N ALA A 58 -2.39 -6.20 -1.10
CA ALA A 58 -2.81 -7.55 -0.70
C ALA A 58 -3.05 -8.54 -1.85
N GLY A 59 -3.22 -8.06 -3.09
CA GLY A 59 -3.42 -8.93 -4.25
C GLY A 59 -4.71 -9.76 -4.23
N PHE A 60 -5.74 -9.33 -3.51
CA PHE A 60 -7.01 -10.06 -3.45
C PHE A 60 -7.75 -10.01 -4.80
N PRO A 61 -8.34 -11.13 -5.29
CA PRO A 61 -9.06 -11.13 -6.57
C PRO A 61 -10.23 -10.15 -6.59
N THR A 62 -10.21 -9.20 -7.53
CA THR A 62 -11.17 -8.08 -7.56
C THR A 62 -12.59 -8.55 -7.80
N ALA A 63 -12.83 -9.42 -8.78
CA ALA A 63 -14.17 -9.95 -9.05
C ALA A 63 -14.74 -10.75 -7.88
N LEU A 64 -13.92 -11.49 -7.14
CA LEU A 64 -14.34 -12.20 -5.95
C LEU A 64 -14.76 -11.21 -4.86
N LYS A 65 -14.00 -10.14 -4.65
CA LYS A 65 -14.37 -9.07 -3.70
C LYS A 65 -15.72 -8.44 -4.05
N TRP A 66 -15.93 -8.14 -5.33
CA TRP A 66 -17.20 -7.58 -5.81
C TRP A 66 -18.38 -8.54 -5.66
N SER A 67 -18.15 -9.84 -5.80
CA SER A 67 -19.21 -10.85 -5.63
C SER A 67 -19.74 -10.98 -4.20
N PHE A 68 -19.03 -10.44 -3.20
CA PHE A 68 -19.49 -10.38 -1.81
C PHE A 68 -20.51 -9.26 -1.56
N ALA A 69 -20.64 -8.29 -2.47
CA ALA A 69 -21.67 -7.27 -2.39
C ALA A 69 -23.07 -7.92 -2.50
N PRO A 70 -24.03 -7.55 -1.65
CA PRO A 70 -25.39 -8.08 -1.74
C PRO A 70 -26.01 -7.82 -3.10
N LYS A 71 -26.57 -8.86 -3.74
CA LYS A 71 -27.20 -8.75 -5.07
C LYS A 71 -28.48 -7.95 -5.07
N LYS A 72 -29.25 -8.01 -3.97
CA LYS A 72 -30.49 -7.27 -3.77
C LYS A 72 -30.21 -6.02 -2.95
N ILE A 73 -30.66 -4.87 -3.47
CA ILE A 73 -30.68 -3.64 -2.68
C ILE A 73 -31.78 -3.83 -1.63
N GLY A 74 -31.35 -3.84 -0.36
CA GLY A 74 -32.27 -3.73 0.77
C GLY A 74 -32.67 -2.27 0.99
N SER A 75 -33.06 -1.93 2.21
CA SER A 75 -33.37 -0.55 2.61
C SER A 75 -32.13 0.32 2.80
N ARG A 76 -30.92 -0.26 2.74
CA ARG A 76 -29.65 0.46 2.95
C ARG A 76 -28.94 0.70 1.63
N PRO A 77 -28.34 1.90 1.42
CA PRO A 77 -27.52 2.18 0.26
C PRO A 77 -26.26 1.30 0.24
N HIS A 78 -25.69 1.08 -0.95
CA HIS A 78 -24.37 0.49 -1.13
C HIS A 78 -23.38 1.60 -1.45
N TYR A 79 -22.15 1.47 -0.99
CA TYR A 79 -21.07 2.42 -1.25
C TYR A 79 -19.90 1.76 -1.97
N LEU A 80 -19.31 2.50 -2.90
CA LEU A 80 -17.97 2.26 -3.38
C LEU A 80 -17.03 3.24 -2.68
N VAL A 81 -15.90 2.75 -2.16
CA VAL A 81 -14.88 3.60 -1.58
C VAL A 81 -13.56 3.35 -2.29
N ILE A 82 -12.95 4.40 -2.79
CA ILE A 82 -11.64 4.34 -3.42
C ILE A 82 -10.58 4.72 -2.38
N ASN A 83 -9.69 3.79 -2.15
CA ASN A 83 -8.53 4.01 -1.31
C ASN A 83 -7.42 4.70 -2.11
N ALA A 84 -7.31 6.01 -1.91
CA ALA A 84 -6.26 6.86 -2.43
C ALA A 84 -5.35 7.38 -1.29
N ASP A 85 -5.34 6.69 -0.14
CA ASP A 85 -4.41 6.94 0.97
C ASP A 85 -3.06 6.26 0.71
N GLU A 86 -2.37 6.71 -0.34
CA GLU A 86 -1.08 6.16 -0.75
C GLU A 86 0.03 6.66 0.17
N SER A 87 0.30 5.93 1.24
CA SER A 87 1.26 6.30 2.28
C SER A 87 2.39 5.28 2.46
N GLU A 88 2.42 4.19 1.68
CA GLU A 88 3.47 3.18 1.73
C GLU A 88 4.80 3.75 1.21
N PRO A 89 5.86 3.85 2.03
CA PRO A 89 7.16 4.34 1.58
C PRO A 89 7.70 3.53 0.40
N GLY A 90 8.11 4.25 -0.65
CA GLY A 90 8.55 3.67 -1.92
C GLY A 90 7.44 3.60 -2.98
N THR A 91 6.21 4.02 -2.68
CA THR A 91 5.06 3.94 -3.58
C THR A 91 4.51 5.33 -3.90
N CYS A 92 4.26 5.60 -5.19
CA CYS A 92 3.71 6.87 -5.67
C CYS A 92 2.93 6.73 -7.01
N LYS A 93 2.40 5.55 -7.29
CA LYS A 93 1.68 5.21 -8.52
C LYS A 93 0.26 5.80 -8.56
N ASP A 94 -0.45 5.76 -7.44
CA ASP A 94 -1.83 6.28 -7.36
C ASP A 94 -1.84 7.81 -7.48
N ARG A 95 -0.82 8.46 -6.93
CA ARG A 95 -0.57 9.89 -7.12
C ARG A 95 -0.45 10.25 -8.59
N ASP A 96 0.34 9.49 -9.36
CA ASP A 96 0.55 9.78 -10.77
C ASP A 96 -0.70 9.46 -11.62
N ILE A 97 -1.46 8.42 -11.29
CA ILE A 97 -2.77 8.19 -11.92
C ILE A 97 -3.70 9.38 -11.70
N ILE A 98 -3.79 9.90 -10.47
CA ILE A 98 -4.62 11.06 -10.14
C ILE A 98 -4.15 12.32 -10.88
N ARG A 99 -2.83 12.49 -11.04
CA ARG A 99 -2.24 13.65 -11.73
C ARG A 99 -2.47 13.64 -13.23
N PHE A 100 -2.30 12.49 -13.86
CA PHE A 100 -2.11 12.40 -15.30
C PHE A 100 -3.22 11.63 -16.03
N GLU A 101 -3.97 10.80 -15.32
CA GLU A 101 -5.07 9.98 -15.86
C GLU A 101 -6.35 10.03 -14.98
N PRO A 102 -6.74 11.24 -14.46
CA PRO A 102 -7.85 11.32 -13.50
C PRO A 102 -9.17 10.83 -14.10
N GLN A 103 -9.42 11.08 -15.37
CA GLN A 103 -10.67 10.69 -16.06
C GLN A 103 -10.81 9.16 -16.14
N LYS A 104 -9.72 8.44 -16.33
CA LYS A 104 -9.70 6.98 -16.33
C LYS A 104 -10.11 6.41 -14.97
N LEU A 105 -9.66 7.03 -13.88
CA LEU A 105 -10.09 6.68 -12.53
C LEU A 105 -11.59 6.97 -12.35
N ILE A 106 -12.07 8.14 -12.74
CA ILE A 106 -13.46 8.58 -12.56
C ILE A 106 -14.40 7.66 -13.34
N GLU A 107 -14.08 7.33 -14.58
CA GLU A 107 -14.84 6.36 -15.38
C GLU A 107 -14.84 4.98 -14.73
N GLY A 108 -13.69 4.54 -14.23
CA GLY A 108 -13.55 3.28 -13.49
C GLY A 108 -14.44 3.25 -12.25
N CYS A 109 -14.59 4.39 -11.54
CA CYS A 109 -15.50 4.52 -10.41
C CYS A 109 -16.97 4.31 -10.82
N LEU A 110 -17.43 4.95 -11.89
CA LEU A 110 -18.80 4.79 -12.39
C LEU A 110 -19.09 3.31 -12.72
N ILE A 111 -18.25 2.68 -13.52
CA ILE A 111 -18.45 1.30 -13.97
C ILE A 111 -18.40 0.33 -12.78
N SER A 112 -17.46 0.51 -11.90
CA SER A 112 -17.30 -0.36 -10.71
C SER A 112 -18.45 -0.17 -9.72
N ALA A 113 -18.89 1.07 -9.50
CA ALA A 113 -20.05 1.37 -8.67
C ALA A 113 -21.33 0.71 -9.22
N PHE A 114 -21.56 0.79 -10.54
CA PHE A 114 -22.65 0.08 -11.17
C PHE A 114 -22.55 -1.43 -10.94
N ALA A 115 -21.36 -2.02 -11.09
CA ALA A 115 -21.17 -3.46 -10.90
C ALA A 115 -21.50 -3.94 -9.48
N VAL A 116 -21.17 -3.13 -8.44
CA VAL A 116 -21.44 -3.46 -7.04
C VAL A 116 -22.73 -2.82 -6.49
N ASN A 117 -23.54 -2.24 -7.38
CA ASN A 117 -24.84 -1.68 -7.05
C ASN A 117 -24.78 -0.44 -6.13
N ALA A 118 -23.72 0.36 -6.25
CA ALA A 118 -23.51 1.59 -5.49
C ALA A 118 -23.87 2.84 -6.34
N HIS A 119 -24.62 3.76 -5.75
CA HIS A 119 -24.95 5.05 -6.37
C HIS A 119 -24.01 6.17 -5.92
N THR A 120 -23.20 5.92 -4.92
CA THR A 120 -22.28 6.90 -4.34
C THR A 120 -20.89 6.30 -4.18
N CYS A 121 -19.90 7.06 -4.61
CA CYS A 121 -18.48 6.75 -4.42
C CYS A 121 -17.82 7.83 -3.56
N TYR A 122 -17.04 7.40 -2.57
CA TYR A 122 -16.12 8.27 -1.86
C TYR A 122 -14.69 7.93 -2.27
N ILE A 123 -13.94 8.95 -2.72
CA ILE A 123 -12.50 8.82 -2.93
C ILE A 123 -11.81 9.38 -1.69
N TYR A 124 -11.28 8.48 -0.85
CA TYR A 124 -10.51 8.85 0.33
C TYR A 124 -9.08 9.08 -0.09
N ILE A 125 -8.67 10.36 -0.15
CA ILE A 125 -7.36 10.78 -0.61
C ILE A 125 -6.47 11.18 0.58
N ARG A 126 -5.20 10.81 0.50
CA ARG A 126 -4.19 11.21 1.48
C ARG A 126 -4.17 12.72 1.70
N GLY A 127 -4.12 13.18 2.96
CA GLY A 127 -4.18 14.60 3.29
C GLY A 127 -3.06 15.45 2.67
N GLU A 128 -1.88 14.87 2.46
CA GLU A 128 -0.74 15.53 1.82
C GLU A 128 -0.90 15.69 0.29
N PHE A 129 -1.86 15.00 -0.31
CA PHE A 129 -2.14 15.09 -1.76
C PHE A 129 -3.12 16.23 -2.08
N PHE A 130 -2.85 17.43 -1.53
CA PHE A 130 -3.71 18.59 -1.71
C PHE A 130 -3.85 19.01 -3.18
N ASN A 131 -2.74 19.09 -3.91
CA ASN A 131 -2.75 19.45 -5.34
C ASN A 131 -3.40 18.38 -6.20
N GLU A 132 -3.15 17.12 -5.90
CA GLU A 132 -3.75 15.98 -6.57
C GLU A 132 -5.28 15.95 -6.34
N GLY A 133 -5.71 16.24 -5.12
CA GLY A 133 -7.12 16.34 -4.78
C GLY A 133 -7.81 17.49 -5.49
N ALA A 134 -7.16 18.65 -5.63
CA ALA A 134 -7.69 19.77 -6.41
C ALA A 134 -7.85 19.41 -7.88
N LYS A 135 -6.82 18.85 -8.52
CA LYS A 135 -6.89 18.34 -9.91
C LYS A 135 -7.98 17.29 -10.10
N LEU A 136 -8.12 16.35 -9.16
CA LEU A 136 -9.16 15.34 -9.22
C LEU A 136 -10.56 15.96 -9.12
N GLN A 137 -10.74 16.98 -8.27
CA GLN A 137 -12.01 17.69 -8.15
C GLN A 137 -12.36 18.45 -9.45
N GLU A 138 -11.37 19.08 -10.09
CA GLU A 138 -11.55 19.70 -11.41
C GLU A 138 -12.00 18.66 -12.45
N ALA A 139 -11.34 17.52 -12.52
CA ALA A 139 -11.70 16.44 -13.43
C ALA A 139 -13.11 15.85 -13.15
N ILE A 140 -13.51 15.77 -11.88
CA ILE A 140 -14.87 15.37 -11.49
C ILE A 140 -15.90 16.42 -11.96
N ASN A 141 -15.61 17.71 -11.80
CA ASN A 141 -16.48 18.80 -12.25
C ASN A 141 -16.68 18.75 -13.78
N GLU A 142 -15.59 18.58 -14.54
CA GLU A 142 -15.65 18.38 -16.00
C GLU A 142 -16.56 17.19 -16.40
N ALA A 143 -16.47 16.08 -15.66
CA ALA A 143 -17.31 14.90 -15.90
C ALA A 143 -18.79 15.15 -15.58
N TYR A 144 -19.12 15.95 -14.56
CA TYR A 144 -20.49 16.39 -14.28
C TYR A 144 -21.02 17.31 -15.38
N GLU A 145 -20.24 18.29 -15.83
CA GLU A 145 -20.63 19.22 -16.91
C GLU A 145 -20.97 18.48 -18.21
N LYS A 146 -20.23 17.41 -18.52
CA LYS A 146 -20.50 16.55 -19.68
C LYS A 146 -21.59 15.50 -19.44
N LYS A 147 -22.22 15.50 -18.25
CA LYS A 147 -23.24 14.50 -17.84
C LYS A 147 -22.72 13.06 -17.85
N PHE A 148 -21.41 12.89 -17.61
CA PHE A 148 -20.83 11.57 -17.37
C PHE A 148 -21.11 11.08 -15.95
N LEU A 149 -21.38 11.99 -15.02
CA LEU A 149 -21.79 11.77 -13.65
C LEU A 149 -23.15 12.40 -13.35
N GLY A 150 -23.68 12.16 -12.17
CA GLY A 150 -24.96 12.67 -11.69
C GLY A 150 -26.14 11.81 -12.15
N LYS A 151 -27.29 12.46 -12.39
CA LYS A 151 -28.50 11.76 -12.85
C LYS A 151 -28.31 11.21 -14.25
N ASN A 152 -28.70 9.96 -14.45
CA ASN A 152 -28.58 9.28 -15.74
C ASN A 152 -27.15 9.38 -16.31
N ALA A 153 -26.15 9.06 -15.48
CA ALA A 153 -24.73 9.16 -15.81
C ALA A 153 -24.42 8.47 -17.16
N CYS A 154 -23.71 9.16 -18.05
CA CYS A 154 -23.45 8.73 -19.43
C CYS A 154 -24.70 8.34 -20.25
N GLY A 155 -25.90 8.73 -19.84
CA GLY A 155 -27.15 8.27 -20.49
C GLY A 155 -27.44 6.80 -20.29
N SER A 156 -26.92 6.19 -19.22
CA SER A 156 -26.99 4.76 -18.89
C SER A 156 -28.27 4.36 -18.13
N GLY A 157 -29.06 5.34 -17.66
CA GLY A 157 -30.16 5.12 -16.73
C GLY A 157 -29.74 4.93 -15.27
N TRP A 158 -28.44 5.04 -14.97
CA TRP A 158 -27.89 4.91 -13.63
C TRP A 158 -27.50 6.27 -13.05
N ASP A 159 -27.97 6.58 -11.84
CA ASP A 159 -27.58 7.79 -11.12
C ASP A 159 -26.32 7.48 -10.32
N PHE A 160 -25.31 8.37 -10.39
CA PHE A 160 -24.04 8.13 -9.71
C PHE A 160 -23.33 9.43 -9.33
N ASP A 161 -22.92 9.52 -8.08
CA ASP A 161 -22.20 10.67 -7.53
C ASP A 161 -20.84 10.27 -6.95
N ILE A 162 -19.84 11.15 -7.08
CA ILE A 162 -18.49 11.00 -6.52
C ILE A 162 -18.22 12.16 -5.57
N HIS A 163 -17.66 11.83 -4.41
CA HIS A 163 -17.20 12.78 -3.41
C HIS A 163 -15.75 12.50 -3.03
N ILE A 164 -14.94 13.55 -2.91
CA ILE A 164 -13.57 13.47 -2.38
C ILE A 164 -13.61 13.71 -0.87
N HIS A 165 -12.90 12.87 -0.12
CA HIS A 165 -12.65 13.07 1.30
C HIS A 165 -11.16 13.08 1.56
N PHE A 166 -10.64 14.15 2.15
CA PHE A 166 -9.24 14.26 2.52
C PHE A 166 -8.99 13.60 3.87
N GLY A 167 -8.05 12.66 3.91
CA GLY A 167 -7.53 12.11 5.16
C GLY A 167 -6.64 13.12 5.90
N ALA A 168 -6.16 12.74 7.06
CA ALA A 168 -5.30 13.57 7.93
C ALA A 168 -3.83 13.08 7.97
N GLY A 169 -3.35 12.36 6.96
CA GLY A 169 -1.96 11.96 6.82
C GLY A 169 -1.54 10.74 7.66
N ALA A 170 -2.48 9.91 8.11
CA ALA A 170 -2.17 8.70 8.87
C ALA A 170 -2.06 7.48 7.96
N TYR A 171 -0.89 6.84 7.91
CA TYR A 171 -0.63 5.61 7.12
C TYR A 171 -1.66 4.50 7.40
N ILE A 172 -2.09 4.33 8.68
CA ILE A 172 -3.05 3.30 9.03
C ILE A 172 -4.40 3.45 8.33
N CYS A 173 -4.78 4.65 7.88
CA CYS A 173 -6.01 4.89 7.13
C CYS A 173 -5.97 4.31 5.70
N GLY A 174 -4.84 3.75 5.25
CA GLY A 174 -4.75 2.87 4.11
C GLY A 174 -5.30 1.46 4.36
N GLU A 175 -5.46 1.03 5.62
CA GLU A 175 -6.20 -0.19 5.94
C GLU A 175 -7.70 0.04 5.76
N GLU A 176 -8.41 -0.87 5.07
CA GLU A 176 -9.78 -0.62 4.58
C GLU A 176 -10.77 -0.24 5.68
N THR A 177 -10.65 -0.82 6.89
CA THR A 177 -11.59 -0.54 7.98
C THR A 177 -11.20 0.70 8.80
N ALA A 178 -9.91 0.99 8.93
CA ALA A 178 -9.45 2.25 9.51
C ALA A 178 -9.80 3.44 8.61
N LEU A 179 -9.73 3.26 7.28
CA LEU A 179 -10.22 4.23 6.31
C LEU A 179 -11.71 4.52 6.51
N LEU A 180 -12.54 3.49 6.69
CA LEU A 180 -13.98 3.66 6.92
C LEU A 180 -14.26 4.38 8.24
N GLU A 181 -13.55 4.04 9.32
CA GLU A 181 -13.64 4.77 10.58
C GLU A 181 -13.31 6.26 10.42
N SER A 182 -12.22 6.56 9.70
CA SER A 182 -11.82 7.95 9.43
C SER A 182 -12.85 8.68 8.57
N LEU A 183 -13.40 8.03 7.55
CA LEU A 183 -14.44 8.60 6.67
C LEU A 183 -15.73 8.90 7.45
N GLU A 184 -16.05 8.10 8.47
CA GLU A 184 -17.18 8.30 9.39
C GLU A 184 -16.91 9.41 10.44
N GLY A 185 -15.70 10.01 10.46
CA GLY A 185 -15.31 11.02 11.43
C GLY A 185 -14.81 10.46 12.77
N ASN A 186 -14.57 9.15 12.83
CA ASN A 186 -14.04 8.47 14.00
C ASN A 186 -12.50 8.42 13.96
N LYS A 187 -11.89 7.97 15.06
CA LYS A 187 -10.46 7.68 15.10
C LYS A 187 -10.14 6.55 14.10
N GLY A 188 -9.14 6.77 13.23
CA GLY A 188 -8.72 5.81 12.22
C GLY A 188 -8.07 4.57 12.83
N GLN A 189 -8.89 3.68 13.38
CA GLN A 189 -8.48 2.40 13.96
C GLN A 189 -9.20 1.25 13.26
N PRO A 190 -8.49 0.18 12.86
CA PRO A 190 -9.11 -0.98 12.21
C PRO A 190 -10.21 -1.63 13.03
N ARG A 191 -11.24 -2.12 12.34
CA ARG A 191 -12.32 -2.94 12.90
C ARG A 191 -11.93 -4.41 12.95
N SER A 192 -12.48 -5.14 13.91
CA SER A 192 -12.40 -6.61 13.90
C SER A 192 -13.20 -7.18 12.73
N LYS A 193 -12.69 -8.22 12.10
CA LYS A 193 -13.35 -8.97 11.04
C LYS A 193 -13.59 -10.41 11.51
N PRO A 194 -14.75 -11.03 11.32
CA PRO A 194 -16.00 -10.50 10.74
C PRO A 194 -16.72 -9.48 11.63
N PRO A 195 -17.66 -8.63 11.11
CA PRO A 195 -18.14 -8.60 9.72
C PRO A 195 -17.17 -7.90 8.76
N PHE A 196 -17.20 -8.32 7.48
CA PHE A 196 -16.43 -7.68 6.42
C PHE A 196 -17.18 -6.46 5.86
N PRO A 197 -16.47 -5.43 5.35
CA PRO A 197 -17.08 -4.21 4.81
C PRO A 197 -18.13 -4.44 3.72
N ALA A 198 -17.99 -5.50 2.92
CA ALA A 198 -18.98 -5.87 1.90
C ALA A 198 -20.39 -6.09 2.47
N LEU A 199 -20.51 -6.42 3.75
CA LEU A 199 -21.78 -6.60 4.46
C LEU A 199 -22.08 -5.45 5.43
N VAL A 200 -21.06 -4.98 6.15
CA VAL A 200 -21.19 -3.92 7.18
C VAL A 200 -19.96 -3.01 7.09
N GLY A 201 -20.04 -2.02 6.22
CA GLY A 201 -18.98 -1.05 5.95
C GLY A 201 -19.33 0.36 6.40
N LEU A 202 -19.22 1.32 5.49
CA LEU A 202 -19.46 2.74 5.73
C LEU A 202 -20.87 2.98 6.25
N TYR A 203 -20.99 3.64 7.40
CA TYR A 203 -22.27 3.90 8.10
C TYR A 203 -23.11 2.64 8.33
N GLY A 204 -22.44 1.49 8.54
CA GLY A 204 -23.11 0.21 8.68
C GLY A 204 -23.72 -0.36 7.39
N CYS A 205 -23.43 0.22 6.25
CA CYS A 205 -23.95 -0.16 4.93
C CYS A 205 -22.96 -1.03 4.16
N PRO A 206 -23.45 -1.90 3.23
CA PRO A 206 -22.58 -2.65 2.35
C PRO A 206 -21.61 -1.75 1.59
N THR A 207 -20.33 -2.04 1.67
CA THR A 207 -19.28 -1.18 1.09
C THR A 207 -18.18 -2.01 0.46
N ILE A 208 -17.83 -1.66 -0.78
CA ILE A 208 -16.65 -2.22 -1.45
C ILE A 208 -15.55 -1.16 -1.46
N VAL A 209 -14.41 -1.52 -0.89
CA VAL A 209 -13.20 -0.66 -0.87
C VAL A 209 -12.21 -1.17 -1.90
N ASN A 210 -11.76 -0.33 -2.81
CA ASN A 210 -10.74 -0.68 -3.82
C ASN A 210 -9.66 0.40 -3.93
N ASN A 211 -8.45 0.01 -4.32
CA ASN A 211 -7.36 0.92 -4.59
C ASN A 211 -7.54 1.65 -5.94
N VAL A 212 -6.95 2.84 -6.08
CA VAL A 212 -6.97 3.69 -7.28
C VAL A 212 -6.57 2.94 -8.55
N GLU A 213 -5.38 2.31 -8.56
CA GLU A 213 -4.88 1.59 -9.75
C GLU A 213 -5.80 0.42 -10.13
N THR A 214 -6.37 -0.27 -9.15
CA THR A 214 -7.31 -1.37 -9.41
C THR A 214 -8.54 -0.90 -10.19
N ILE A 215 -9.07 0.26 -9.85
CA ILE A 215 -10.28 0.80 -10.47
C ILE A 215 -9.99 1.48 -11.80
N ALA A 216 -8.86 2.16 -11.91
CA ALA A 216 -8.47 2.85 -13.14
C ALA A 216 -8.23 1.90 -14.33
N VAL A 217 -7.86 0.63 -14.10
CA VAL A 217 -7.68 -0.33 -15.20
C VAL A 217 -8.99 -0.96 -15.69
N VAL A 218 -10.08 -0.88 -14.93
CA VAL A 218 -11.37 -1.53 -15.24
C VAL A 218 -11.93 -1.12 -16.60
N PRO A 219 -12.02 0.18 -16.96
CA PRO A 219 -12.59 0.59 -18.26
C PRO A 219 -11.85 -0.05 -19.45
N THR A 220 -10.52 -0.04 -19.41
CA THR A 220 -9.70 -0.62 -20.48
C THR A 220 -9.85 -2.14 -20.56
N ILE A 221 -9.93 -2.84 -19.42
CA ILE A 221 -10.21 -4.28 -19.41
C ILE A 221 -11.54 -4.58 -20.09
N LEU A 222 -12.60 -3.83 -19.81
CA LEU A 222 -13.92 -4.08 -20.39
C LEU A 222 -13.98 -3.75 -21.89
N ARG A 223 -13.23 -2.74 -22.37
CA ARG A 223 -13.13 -2.39 -23.80
C ARG A 223 -12.37 -3.43 -24.58
N ARG A 224 -11.25 -3.90 -24.06
CA ARG A 224 -10.35 -4.87 -24.74
C ARG A 224 -10.69 -6.32 -24.45
N GLY A 225 -11.50 -6.57 -23.42
CA GLY A 225 -11.93 -7.89 -22.94
C GLY A 225 -11.04 -8.47 -21.86
N GLY A 226 -11.63 -9.22 -20.92
CA GLY A 226 -10.91 -9.86 -19.82
C GLY A 226 -9.82 -10.84 -20.29
N LYS A 227 -10.06 -11.54 -21.41
CA LYS A 227 -9.06 -12.45 -22.00
C LYS A 227 -7.80 -11.74 -22.48
N TRP A 228 -7.92 -10.52 -23.03
CA TRP A 228 -6.77 -9.71 -23.40
C TRP A 228 -5.90 -9.41 -22.18
N PHE A 229 -6.48 -8.91 -21.10
CA PHE A 229 -5.73 -8.61 -19.88
C PHE A 229 -5.08 -9.87 -19.29
N ALA A 230 -5.81 -11.01 -19.33
CA ALA A 230 -5.31 -12.30 -18.86
C ALA A 230 -4.16 -12.86 -19.73
N SER A 231 -4.00 -12.39 -20.97
CA SER A 231 -2.90 -12.80 -21.87
C SER A 231 -1.58 -12.08 -21.56
N ILE A 232 -1.62 -10.99 -20.78
CA ILE A 232 -0.45 -10.25 -20.32
C ILE A 232 0.04 -10.85 -19.00
N GLY A 233 1.34 -11.01 -18.83
CA GLY A 233 1.91 -11.67 -17.66
C GLY A 233 1.79 -13.19 -17.70
N ARG A 234 1.40 -13.80 -16.59
CA ARG A 234 1.23 -15.26 -16.51
C ARG A 234 -0.05 -15.64 -15.75
N PRO A 235 -0.55 -16.89 -15.92
CA PRO A 235 -1.76 -17.36 -15.22
C PRO A 235 -1.70 -17.06 -13.70
N LYS A 236 -2.79 -16.59 -13.13
CA LYS A 236 -2.95 -16.15 -11.73
C LYS A 236 -2.14 -14.90 -11.34
N ASN A 237 -1.30 -14.36 -12.21
CA ASN A 237 -0.56 -13.11 -12.06
C ASN A 237 -0.60 -12.35 -13.39
N THR A 238 -1.80 -11.93 -13.76
CA THR A 238 -2.10 -11.39 -15.09
C THR A 238 -2.08 -9.87 -15.11
N GLY A 239 -1.99 -9.35 -16.33
CA GLY A 239 -2.14 -7.94 -16.64
C GLY A 239 -0.90 -7.12 -16.36
N THR A 240 -1.12 -5.82 -16.33
CA THR A 240 -0.09 -4.82 -16.08
C THR A 240 -0.06 -4.39 -14.61
N LYS A 241 1.03 -3.76 -14.21
CA LYS A 241 1.23 -3.16 -12.90
C LYS A 241 2.13 -1.94 -13.03
N ILE A 242 1.82 -0.87 -12.31
CA ILE A 242 2.77 0.26 -12.18
C ILE A 242 3.78 -0.08 -11.09
N PHE A 243 5.06 -0.10 -11.46
CA PHE A 243 6.19 -0.28 -10.56
C PHE A 243 6.79 1.09 -10.24
N CYS A 244 6.98 1.39 -8.95
CA CYS A 244 7.64 2.61 -8.48
C CYS A 244 9.08 2.28 -8.13
N ILE A 245 10.05 2.65 -8.97
CA ILE A 245 11.46 2.29 -8.79
C ILE A 245 12.22 3.48 -8.20
N SER A 246 12.84 3.26 -7.04
CA SER A 246 13.55 4.31 -6.29
C SER A 246 14.76 3.76 -5.51
N GLY A 247 15.36 4.61 -4.68
CA GLY A 247 16.56 4.28 -3.92
C GLY A 247 17.82 4.53 -4.73
N ASN A 248 18.80 3.64 -4.66
CA ASN A 248 20.10 3.81 -5.31
C ASN A 248 20.10 3.38 -6.79
N VAL A 249 19.26 4.00 -7.60
CA VAL A 249 19.16 3.84 -9.06
C VAL A 249 19.53 5.13 -9.78
N ASN A 250 19.96 5.04 -11.03
CA ASN A 250 20.40 6.20 -11.82
C ASN A 250 19.23 7.13 -12.19
N SER A 251 18.04 6.58 -12.46
CA SER A 251 16.85 7.33 -12.90
C SER A 251 15.59 6.78 -12.19
N PRO A 252 15.25 7.26 -10.98
CA PRO A 252 14.02 6.87 -10.33
C PRO A 252 12.81 7.16 -11.21
N CYS A 253 11.86 6.22 -11.30
CA CYS A 253 10.69 6.36 -12.17
C CYS A 253 9.51 5.51 -11.70
N ASN A 254 8.32 5.86 -12.19
CA ASN A 254 7.17 4.99 -12.22
C ASN A 254 7.01 4.43 -13.63
N VAL A 255 6.79 3.14 -13.78
CA VAL A 255 6.64 2.50 -15.09
C VAL A 255 5.56 1.44 -15.05
N GLU A 256 4.71 1.42 -16.07
CA GLU A 256 3.77 0.34 -16.30
C GLU A 256 4.46 -0.80 -17.03
N GLU A 257 4.44 -1.99 -16.42
CA GLU A 257 5.01 -3.21 -17.01
C GLU A 257 4.11 -4.43 -16.76
N GLU A 258 4.39 -5.51 -17.47
CA GLU A 258 3.70 -6.77 -17.29
C GLU A 258 4.02 -7.41 -15.92
N MET A 259 3.03 -8.06 -15.33
CA MET A 259 3.25 -8.89 -14.15
C MET A 259 4.21 -10.04 -14.45
N GLY A 260 5.22 -10.20 -13.60
CA GLY A 260 6.23 -11.25 -13.77
C GLY A 260 7.47 -10.82 -14.56
N ILE A 261 7.64 -9.53 -14.86
CA ILE A 261 8.91 -9.00 -15.38
C ILE A 261 10.07 -9.37 -14.44
N PRO A 262 11.25 -9.78 -14.94
CA PRO A 262 12.42 -10.00 -14.10
C PRO A 262 12.84 -8.70 -13.38
N LEU A 263 13.10 -8.78 -12.06
CA LEU A 263 13.46 -7.60 -11.24
C LEU A 263 14.70 -6.88 -11.79
N LYS A 264 15.70 -7.64 -12.21
CA LYS A 264 16.92 -7.07 -12.79
C LYS A 264 16.64 -6.28 -14.06
N GLU A 265 15.84 -6.85 -14.96
CA GLU A 265 15.42 -6.20 -16.20
C GLU A 265 14.62 -4.92 -15.93
N LEU A 266 13.70 -4.96 -14.97
CA LEU A 266 12.93 -3.80 -14.54
C LEU A 266 13.83 -2.65 -14.09
N ILE A 267 14.84 -2.93 -13.25
CA ILE A 267 15.77 -1.92 -12.73
C ILE A 267 16.71 -1.42 -13.83
N GLU A 268 17.29 -2.32 -14.62
CA GLU A 268 18.30 -1.94 -15.62
C GLU A 268 17.71 -1.17 -16.80
N LYS A 269 16.53 -1.58 -17.31
CA LYS A 269 15.93 -0.95 -18.49
C LYS A 269 15.19 0.35 -18.18
N HIS A 270 14.47 0.41 -17.07
CA HIS A 270 13.61 1.57 -16.78
C HIS A 270 14.27 2.58 -15.84
N ALA A 271 15.04 2.13 -14.85
CA ALA A 271 15.67 3.02 -13.88
C ALA A 271 17.16 3.28 -14.16
N GLY A 272 17.66 2.94 -15.35
CA GLY A 272 19.06 3.14 -15.73
C GLY A 272 20.05 2.32 -14.92
N GLY A 273 19.59 1.30 -14.22
CA GLY A 273 20.40 0.41 -13.40
C GLY A 273 20.76 0.97 -12.02
N VAL A 274 21.49 0.17 -11.27
CA VAL A 274 21.97 0.49 -9.91
C VAL A 274 23.12 1.49 -9.97
N ILE A 275 23.15 2.48 -9.10
CA ILE A 275 24.32 3.41 -8.98
C ILE A 275 25.58 2.60 -8.65
N GLY A 276 26.60 2.73 -9.50
CA GLY A 276 27.81 1.93 -9.44
C GLY A 276 27.70 0.54 -10.10
N GLY A 277 26.62 0.30 -10.84
CA GLY A 277 26.33 -0.93 -11.59
C GLY A 277 25.80 -2.07 -10.70
N TRP A 278 25.35 -3.14 -11.34
CA TRP A 278 24.73 -4.31 -10.66
C TRP A 278 25.65 -4.97 -9.63
N LYS A 279 26.97 -4.90 -9.78
CA LYS A 279 27.94 -5.41 -8.81
C LYS A 279 27.85 -4.69 -7.46
N ASN A 280 27.42 -3.43 -7.46
CA ASN A 280 27.24 -2.60 -6.29
C ASN A 280 25.89 -2.82 -5.58
N LEU A 281 24.98 -3.61 -6.15
CA LEU A 281 23.72 -3.95 -5.49
C LEU A 281 23.99 -4.70 -4.18
N GLN A 282 23.32 -4.30 -3.11
CA GLN A 282 23.28 -4.99 -1.82
C GLN A 282 21.96 -5.72 -1.62
N ALA A 283 20.83 -5.02 -1.73
CA ALA A 283 19.50 -5.57 -1.51
C ALA A 283 18.44 -4.76 -2.28
N VAL A 284 17.25 -5.34 -2.43
CA VAL A 284 16.05 -4.65 -2.93
C VAL A 284 14.87 -4.95 -2.03
N ILE A 285 14.08 -3.93 -1.70
CA ILE A 285 12.73 -4.09 -1.16
C ILE A 285 11.78 -4.07 -2.36
N PRO A 286 11.07 -5.18 -2.68
CA PRO A 286 10.37 -5.29 -3.96
C PRO A 286 8.96 -4.72 -3.98
N GLY A 287 8.35 -4.46 -2.81
CA GLY A 287 6.92 -4.22 -2.71
C GLY A 287 6.48 -3.10 -1.76
N GLY A 288 7.36 -2.12 -1.50
CA GLY A 288 7.16 -1.11 -0.47
C GLY A 288 7.79 -1.51 0.86
N SER A 289 7.92 -0.55 1.76
CA SER A 289 8.68 -0.71 3.01
C SER A 289 8.15 -1.80 3.95
N SER A 290 6.90 -2.24 3.77
CA SER A 290 6.28 -3.34 4.54
C SER A 290 6.71 -4.74 4.09
N MET A 291 7.43 -4.86 2.96
CA MET A 291 7.86 -6.15 2.43
C MET A 291 9.30 -6.50 2.86
N PRO A 292 9.58 -7.79 3.09
CA PRO A 292 10.94 -8.25 3.35
C PRO A 292 11.89 -7.93 2.20
N LEU A 293 13.06 -7.38 2.50
CA LEU A 293 14.10 -7.15 1.52
C LEU A 293 14.69 -8.47 0.99
N LEU A 294 15.17 -8.42 -0.24
CA LEU A 294 15.82 -9.51 -0.96
C LEU A 294 17.31 -9.23 -1.13
N PRO A 295 18.20 -10.18 -0.87
CA PRO A 295 19.62 -10.03 -1.12
C PRO A 295 19.90 -10.08 -2.62
N LYS A 296 21.06 -9.56 -3.04
CA LYS A 296 21.48 -9.46 -4.45
C LYS A 296 21.31 -10.77 -5.22
N GLU A 297 21.71 -11.89 -4.62
CA GLU A 297 21.67 -13.22 -5.25
C GLU A 297 20.24 -13.61 -5.67
N THR A 298 19.26 -13.30 -4.83
CA THR A 298 17.85 -13.52 -5.15
C THR A 298 17.38 -12.56 -6.25
N CYS A 299 17.85 -11.31 -6.22
CA CYS A 299 17.46 -10.29 -7.19
C CYS A 299 17.93 -10.59 -8.63
N GLU A 300 18.92 -11.46 -8.84
CA GLU A 300 19.43 -11.86 -10.16
C GLU A 300 18.37 -12.55 -11.03
N THR A 301 17.47 -13.32 -10.41
CA THR A 301 16.55 -14.23 -11.13
C THR A 301 15.09 -14.08 -10.79
N ILE A 302 14.76 -13.34 -9.72
CA ILE A 302 13.38 -13.22 -9.25
C ILE A 302 12.51 -12.47 -10.26
N LYS A 303 11.27 -12.90 -10.38
CA LYS A 303 10.23 -12.23 -11.17
C LYS A 303 9.27 -11.48 -10.27
N MET A 304 8.79 -10.34 -10.77
CA MET A 304 7.96 -9.40 -10.03
C MET A 304 6.47 -9.77 -10.14
N ASP A 305 6.08 -10.79 -9.40
CA ASP A 305 4.68 -11.18 -9.22
C ASP A 305 4.42 -11.72 -7.81
N PHE A 306 3.14 -11.94 -7.48
CA PHE A 306 2.75 -12.36 -6.13
C PHE A 306 3.35 -13.72 -5.76
N ASP A 307 3.29 -14.72 -6.65
CA ASP A 307 3.67 -16.09 -6.31
C ASP A 307 5.18 -16.27 -6.18
N TYR A 308 5.96 -15.68 -7.11
CA TYR A 308 7.43 -15.76 -7.04
C TYR A 308 7.98 -15.06 -5.81
N LEU A 309 7.45 -13.87 -5.47
CA LEU A 309 7.92 -13.14 -4.30
C LEU A 309 7.51 -13.80 -2.98
N ILE A 310 6.33 -14.42 -2.91
CA ILE A 310 5.92 -15.23 -1.76
C ILE A 310 6.84 -16.45 -1.61
N ALA A 311 7.23 -17.12 -2.70
CA ALA A 311 8.11 -18.29 -2.67
C ALA A 311 9.49 -17.99 -2.04
N VAL A 312 9.98 -16.75 -2.16
CA VAL A 312 11.23 -16.30 -1.53
C VAL A 312 11.00 -15.56 -0.20
N LYS A 313 9.81 -15.73 0.42
CA LYS A 313 9.43 -15.12 1.70
C LYS A 313 9.48 -13.59 1.68
N SER A 314 9.04 -13.00 0.57
CA SER A 314 8.80 -11.57 0.41
C SER A 314 7.40 -11.35 -0.20
N GLY A 315 7.12 -10.21 -0.79
CA GLY A 315 5.82 -9.93 -1.39
C GLY A 315 5.88 -8.81 -2.43
N LEU A 316 4.97 -8.85 -3.40
CA LEU A 316 4.83 -7.80 -4.40
C LEU A 316 4.30 -6.48 -3.78
N GLY A 317 3.48 -6.59 -2.74
CA GLY A 317 2.93 -5.44 -2.06
C GLY A 317 2.33 -4.42 -3.03
N THR A 318 2.73 -3.17 -2.87
CA THR A 318 2.34 -2.06 -3.75
C THR A 318 3.19 -1.95 -5.02
N ALA A 319 4.23 -2.80 -5.18
CA ALA A 319 5.28 -2.70 -6.20
C ALA A 319 6.17 -1.44 -6.09
N GLY A 320 6.34 -0.95 -4.86
CA GLY A 320 7.34 0.05 -4.52
C GLY A 320 8.73 -0.60 -4.42
N VAL A 321 9.52 -0.51 -5.49
CA VAL A 321 10.83 -1.14 -5.61
C VAL A 321 11.90 -0.19 -5.09
N VAL A 322 12.47 -0.48 -3.91
CA VAL A 322 13.52 0.35 -3.32
C VAL A 322 14.86 -0.37 -3.40
N VAL A 323 15.75 0.17 -4.20
CA VAL A 323 17.10 -0.39 -4.45
C VAL A 323 18.09 0.14 -3.40
N ILE A 324 18.82 -0.76 -2.77
CA ILE A 324 19.84 -0.45 -1.75
C ILE A 324 21.18 -0.96 -2.29
N ASN A 325 22.15 -0.05 -2.51
CA ASN A 325 23.50 -0.40 -2.92
C ASN A 325 24.43 -0.55 -1.70
N LYS A 326 25.68 -0.99 -1.95
CA LYS A 326 26.67 -1.24 -0.89
C LYS A 326 27.18 0.03 -0.19
N ASP A 327 26.94 1.21 -0.79
CA ASP A 327 27.32 2.49 -0.19
C ASP A 327 26.32 2.93 0.88
N ALA A 328 25.10 2.36 0.87
CA ALA A 328 24.09 2.60 1.87
C ALA A 328 24.26 1.69 3.09
N ASP A 329 24.04 2.24 4.27
CA ASP A 329 24.03 1.48 5.50
C ASP A 329 22.68 0.78 5.69
N ILE A 330 22.60 -0.49 5.32
CA ILE A 330 21.34 -1.26 5.35
C ILE A 330 20.72 -1.32 6.75
N ILE A 331 21.51 -1.33 7.81
CA ILE A 331 20.99 -1.37 9.19
C ILE A 331 20.33 -0.03 9.54
N LYS A 332 20.96 1.10 9.16
CA LYS A 332 20.34 2.43 9.35
C LYS A 332 19.09 2.60 8.51
N CYS A 333 19.06 2.07 7.27
CA CYS A 333 17.86 2.05 6.44
C CYS A 333 16.71 1.32 7.16
N MET A 334 16.98 0.14 7.70
CA MET A 334 15.95 -0.64 8.38
C MET A 334 15.54 -0.03 9.73
N ALA A 335 16.46 0.59 10.47
CA ALA A 335 16.11 1.34 11.67
C ALA A 335 15.19 2.53 11.35
N ARG A 336 15.40 3.19 10.20
CA ARG A 336 14.52 4.29 9.73
C ARG A 336 13.13 3.78 9.38
N ILE A 337 13.02 2.66 8.67
CA ILE A 337 11.75 2.00 8.34
C ILE A 337 11.03 1.58 9.64
N SER A 338 11.73 0.97 10.57
CA SER A 338 11.14 0.56 11.85
C SER A 338 10.65 1.75 12.68
N ARG A 339 11.36 2.91 12.61
CA ARG A 339 10.90 4.17 13.22
C ARG A 339 9.59 4.68 12.59
N PHE A 340 9.45 4.55 11.27
CA PHE A 340 8.22 4.90 10.55
C PHE A 340 7.05 4.08 11.10
N TYR A 341 7.16 2.75 11.16
CA TYR A 341 6.10 1.90 11.69
C TYR A 341 5.78 2.15 13.17
N LYS A 342 6.78 2.47 13.99
CA LYS A 342 6.54 2.89 15.37
C LYS A 342 5.68 4.16 15.43
N HIS A 343 5.94 5.12 14.54
CA HIS A 343 5.19 6.39 14.49
C HIS A 343 3.77 6.19 13.98
N GLU A 344 3.59 5.34 12.96
CA GLU A 344 2.32 5.13 12.26
C GLU A 344 1.38 4.09 12.92
N SER A 345 1.83 3.40 13.97
CA SER A 345 0.95 2.49 14.73
C SER A 345 -0.22 3.27 15.33
N CYS A 346 -1.46 2.81 15.05
CA CYS A 346 -2.67 3.43 15.62
C CYS A 346 -2.81 3.25 17.14
N GLY A 347 -1.98 2.37 17.73
CA GLY A 347 -1.95 2.10 19.17
C GLY A 347 -3.09 1.21 19.70
N GLN A 348 -3.92 0.63 18.84
CA GLN A 348 -5.06 -0.17 19.27
C GLN A 348 -4.65 -1.48 19.96
N CYS A 349 -3.82 -2.30 19.30
CA CYS A 349 -3.42 -3.60 19.84
C CYS A 349 -2.00 -3.56 20.44
N THR A 350 -1.84 -4.18 21.61
CA THR A 350 -0.60 -4.13 22.40
C THR A 350 0.64 -4.63 21.64
N PRO A 351 0.62 -5.77 20.90
CA PRO A 351 1.80 -6.25 20.21
C PRO A 351 2.38 -5.25 19.23
N CYS A 352 1.54 -4.58 18.45
CA CYS A 352 1.94 -3.54 17.51
C CYS A 352 2.38 -2.26 18.23
N ARG A 353 1.55 -1.74 19.16
CA ARG A 353 1.81 -0.48 19.88
C ARG A 353 3.16 -0.48 20.59
N GLU A 354 3.46 -1.56 21.32
CA GLU A 354 4.69 -1.65 22.11
C GLU A 354 5.84 -2.27 21.30
N GLY A 355 5.57 -3.35 20.58
CA GLY A 355 6.60 -4.12 19.88
C GLY A 355 7.26 -3.34 18.75
N SER A 356 6.53 -2.51 18.00
CA SER A 356 7.12 -1.65 16.96
C SER A 356 8.15 -0.67 17.55
N GLY A 357 7.87 -0.14 18.74
CA GLY A 357 8.80 0.71 19.48
C GLY A 357 10.03 -0.03 20.01
N TRP A 358 9.86 -1.30 20.39
CA TRP A 358 10.98 -2.15 20.85
C TRP A 358 11.88 -2.51 19.68
N MET A 359 11.34 -2.94 18.55
CA MET A 359 12.11 -3.22 17.33
C MET A 359 12.95 -2.01 16.92
N TRP A 360 12.32 -0.83 16.81
CA TRP A 360 13.05 0.39 16.46
C TRP A 360 14.19 0.69 17.41
N ARG A 361 13.97 0.64 18.74
CA ARG A 361 15.01 0.93 19.74
C ARG A 361 16.17 -0.06 19.69
N ILE A 362 15.90 -1.34 19.43
CA ILE A 362 16.96 -2.34 19.27
C ILE A 362 17.76 -2.04 18.01
N LEU A 363 17.11 -1.80 16.86
CA LEU A 363 17.80 -1.45 15.61
C LEU A 363 18.62 -0.17 15.72
N GLU A 364 18.15 0.85 16.45
CA GLU A 364 18.92 2.08 16.72
C GLU A 364 20.18 1.78 17.53
N ARG A 365 20.12 0.88 18.52
CA ARG A 365 21.32 0.46 19.27
C ARG A 365 22.30 -0.29 18.38
N VAL A 366 21.81 -1.20 17.55
CA VAL A 366 22.63 -1.90 16.55
C VAL A 366 23.30 -0.90 15.61
N ALA A 367 22.54 0.05 15.06
CA ALA A 367 23.07 1.07 14.15
C ALA A 367 24.17 1.94 14.77
N LYS A 368 24.12 2.15 16.10
CA LYS A 368 25.11 2.89 16.88
C LYS A 368 26.27 2.04 17.41
N GLY A 369 26.22 0.71 17.25
CA GLY A 369 27.21 -0.20 17.80
C GLY A 369 27.09 -0.38 19.34
N ASP A 370 25.92 -0.13 19.92
CA ASP A 370 25.65 -0.22 21.36
C ASP A 370 24.81 -1.46 21.73
N ALA A 371 24.60 -2.39 20.81
CA ALA A 371 23.83 -3.62 21.01
C ALA A 371 24.74 -4.84 21.27
N THR A 372 24.15 -5.90 21.79
CA THR A 372 24.77 -7.21 21.98
C THR A 372 24.17 -8.26 21.05
N HIS A 373 24.81 -9.45 20.94
CA HIS A 373 24.23 -10.58 20.22
C HIS A 373 22.87 -11.01 20.80
N LYS A 374 22.68 -10.89 22.11
CA LYS A 374 21.37 -11.15 22.76
C LYS A 374 20.26 -10.19 22.29
N ASP A 375 20.63 -8.95 21.96
CA ASP A 375 19.67 -7.99 21.41
C ASP A 375 19.16 -8.41 20.03
N ILE A 376 19.98 -9.12 19.23
CA ILE A 376 19.60 -9.64 17.92
C ILE A 376 18.57 -10.75 18.07
N ASP A 377 18.78 -11.65 19.04
CA ASP A 377 17.84 -12.74 19.33
C ASP A 377 16.52 -12.18 19.87
N LEU A 378 16.61 -11.22 20.81
CA LEU A 378 15.44 -10.49 21.30
C LEU A 378 14.68 -9.79 20.18
N LEU A 379 15.38 -9.15 19.22
CA LEU A 379 14.75 -8.52 18.05
C LEU A 379 13.97 -9.55 17.23
N SER A 380 14.55 -10.73 16.98
CA SER A 380 13.88 -11.83 16.29
C SER A 380 12.61 -12.27 17.03
N ASP A 381 12.67 -12.41 18.34
CA ASP A 381 11.53 -12.87 19.14
C ASP A 381 10.42 -11.82 19.18
N VAL A 382 10.76 -10.55 19.32
CA VAL A 382 9.78 -9.45 19.25
C VAL A 382 9.01 -9.46 17.91
N THR A 383 9.69 -9.69 16.76
CA THR A 383 8.99 -9.77 15.48
C THR A 383 7.95 -10.88 15.44
N LYS A 384 8.23 -12.05 16.03
CA LYS A 384 7.31 -13.19 16.10
C LYS A 384 6.11 -12.95 17.02
N GLN A 385 6.29 -12.12 18.06
CA GLN A 385 5.20 -11.74 18.97
C GLN A 385 4.28 -10.66 18.37
N ILE A 386 4.68 -10.01 17.28
CA ILE A 386 3.86 -9.05 16.54
C ILE A 386 3.12 -9.76 15.41
N GLU A 387 3.84 -10.50 14.57
CA GLU A 387 3.28 -11.24 13.45
C GLU A 387 2.21 -12.22 13.91
N GLY A 388 1.01 -12.13 13.31
CA GLY A 388 -0.13 -12.99 13.63
C GLY A 388 -0.84 -12.68 14.97
N HIS A 389 -0.42 -11.63 15.70
CA HIS A 389 -0.98 -11.28 17.01
C HIS A 389 -1.63 -9.87 17.01
N THR A 390 -1.91 -9.32 15.85
CA THR A 390 -2.46 -7.97 15.70
C THR A 390 -3.82 -7.99 15.00
N ILE A 391 -4.62 -6.93 15.19
CA ILE A 391 -5.96 -6.81 14.59
C ILE A 391 -5.89 -6.68 13.06
N CYS A 392 -4.84 -6.06 12.54
CA CYS A 392 -4.67 -5.79 11.12
C CYS A 392 -3.25 -6.12 10.64
N ALA A 393 -3.07 -6.19 9.32
CA ALA A 393 -1.80 -6.50 8.66
C ALA A 393 -0.69 -5.44 8.85
N PHE A 394 -0.95 -4.37 9.57
CA PHE A 394 0.10 -3.43 9.97
C PHE A 394 1.18 -4.09 10.84
N GLY A 395 0.77 -5.06 11.68
CA GLY A 395 1.70 -5.83 12.50
C GLY A 395 2.72 -6.55 11.63
N GLU A 396 2.25 -7.30 10.65
CA GLU A 396 3.08 -7.99 9.66
C GLU A 396 3.96 -6.98 8.90
N GLY A 397 3.37 -5.89 8.40
CA GLY A 397 4.09 -4.85 7.68
C GLY A 397 5.22 -4.20 8.50
N SER A 398 5.10 -4.15 9.83
CA SER A 398 6.16 -3.65 10.71
C SER A 398 7.24 -4.69 11.04
N ALA A 399 6.87 -5.98 11.12
CA ALA A 399 7.75 -7.07 11.51
C ALA A 399 8.53 -7.68 10.34
N TRP A 400 7.88 -7.87 9.19
CA TRP A 400 8.45 -8.54 8.02
C TRP A 400 9.73 -7.90 7.47
N PRO A 401 9.86 -6.56 7.34
CA PRO A 401 11.12 -5.94 6.93
C PRO A 401 12.29 -6.31 7.85
N VAL A 402 12.03 -6.31 9.16
CA VAL A 402 13.04 -6.68 10.17
C VAL A 402 13.40 -8.16 10.08
N GLN A 403 12.42 -9.03 9.87
CA GLN A 403 12.67 -10.46 9.63
C GLN A 403 13.50 -10.69 8.36
N GLY A 404 13.22 -9.93 7.29
CA GLY A 404 14.03 -9.96 6.07
C GLY A 404 15.49 -9.57 6.33
N LEU A 405 15.71 -8.51 7.07
CA LEU A 405 17.05 -8.08 7.48
C LEU A 405 17.76 -9.19 8.29
N LEU A 406 17.11 -9.74 9.31
CA LEU A 406 17.67 -10.80 10.14
C LEU A 406 17.98 -12.07 9.34
N ARG A 407 17.15 -12.43 8.38
CA ARG A 407 17.32 -13.61 7.53
C ARG A 407 18.54 -13.53 6.62
N HIS A 408 18.78 -12.37 6.04
CA HIS A 408 19.76 -12.22 4.97
C HIS A 408 21.03 -11.51 5.39
N PHE A 409 21.00 -10.68 6.45
CA PHE A 409 22.09 -9.80 6.86
C PHE A 409 22.47 -9.95 8.33
N ARG A 410 22.13 -11.10 8.96
CA ARG A 410 22.45 -11.34 10.39
C ARG A 410 23.94 -11.16 10.70
N LYS A 411 24.83 -11.64 9.81
CA LYS A 411 26.29 -11.51 9.98
C LYS A 411 26.75 -10.04 9.99
N GLU A 412 26.15 -9.19 9.18
CA GLU A 412 26.43 -7.74 9.14
C GLU A 412 25.96 -7.06 10.42
N ILE A 413 24.83 -7.50 10.99
CA ILE A 413 24.32 -7.02 12.28
C ILE A 413 25.29 -7.44 13.39
N GLU A 414 25.67 -8.71 13.44
CA GLU A 414 26.57 -9.27 14.46
C GLU A 414 27.92 -8.56 14.51
N LYS A 415 28.48 -8.18 13.36
CA LYS A 415 29.74 -7.40 13.30
C LYS A 415 29.68 -6.05 14.02
N ARG A 416 28.50 -5.49 14.23
CA ARG A 416 28.29 -4.21 14.93
C ARG A 416 27.95 -4.39 16.41
N CYS A 417 27.73 -5.63 16.86
CA CYS A 417 27.30 -5.93 18.19
C CYS A 417 28.46 -6.49 19.02
N PHE A 418 28.39 -6.30 20.31
CA PHE A 418 29.31 -6.94 21.27
C PHE A 418 28.85 -8.39 21.53
N ALA A 419 29.78 -9.32 21.65
CA ALA A 419 29.46 -10.71 22.01
C ALA A 419 28.80 -10.80 23.40
N GLU A 420 29.25 -9.98 24.35
CA GLU A 420 28.68 -9.84 25.68
C GLU A 420 28.44 -8.37 26.04
N PRO A 421 27.55 -8.07 27.01
CA PRO A 421 27.34 -6.71 27.46
C PRO A 421 28.65 -6.11 27.95
N VAL A 422 29.17 -5.11 27.28
CA VAL A 422 30.23 -4.27 27.84
C VAL A 422 29.60 -3.55 29.04
N ILE A 423 29.99 -3.92 30.24
CA ILE A 423 29.62 -3.18 31.45
C ILE A 423 30.36 -1.84 31.36
N LYS A 424 29.84 -0.92 30.56
CA LYS A 424 30.23 0.48 30.67
C LYS A 424 29.95 0.87 32.11
N LYS A 425 30.98 1.27 32.85
CA LYS A 425 30.84 1.81 34.22
C LYS A 425 29.55 2.59 34.29
N LYS A 426 28.66 2.21 35.22
CA LYS A 426 27.36 2.83 35.43
C LYS A 426 27.48 4.33 35.17
N ARG A 427 26.86 4.83 34.06
CA ARG A 427 26.45 6.21 34.07
C ARG A 427 25.65 6.33 35.36
N LYS A 428 26.06 7.19 36.27
CA LYS A 428 25.21 7.64 37.34
C LYS A 428 24.00 8.27 36.59
N ILE A 429 22.94 7.48 36.47
CA ILE A 429 21.66 8.05 36.12
C ILE A 429 21.39 8.99 37.28
N PRO A 430 21.24 10.31 37.08
CA PRO A 430 20.74 11.15 38.14
C PRO A 430 19.39 10.53 38.50
N TYR A 431 19.33 9.89 39.66
CA TYR A 431 18.06 9.47 40.22
C TYR A 431 17.23 10.73 40.42
N LEU A 432 16.22 10.92 39.61
CA LEU A 432 15.12 11.86 39.87
C LEU A 432 14.21 11.38 41.03
N ILE A 433 14.62 10.36 41.75
CA ILE A 433 14.06 10.00 43.05
C ILE A 433 14.95 10.68 44.04
N ASP A 434 14.44 11.77 44.59
CA ASP A 434 15.04 12.53 45.65
C ASP A 434 15.49 11.59 46.77
N GLN A 435 16.81 11.47 47.00
CA GLN A 435 17.34 10.68 48.12
C GLN A 435 16.76 11.13 49.46
N HIS A 436 16.26 12.36 49.58
CA HIS A 436 15.53 12.85 50.72
C HIS A 436 14.24 12.09 51.06
N LEU A 437 13.58 11.42 50.07
CA LEU A 437 12.41 10.57 50.33
C LEU A 437 12.78 9.20 50.92
N LEU A 438 14.01 8.73 50.70
CA LEU A 438 14.50 7.46 51.27
C LEU A 438 15.20 7.63 52.63
N GLU A 439 15.66 8.84 52.95
CA GLU A 439 16.34 9.18 54.21
C GLU A 439 15.44 9.95 55.18
N SER A 440 14.20 10.21 54.86
CA SER A 440 13.29 10.87 55.80
C SER A 440 13.02 9.93 56.98
N LYS A 441 13.45 10.34 58.16
CA LYS A 441 13.21 9.69 59.45
C LYS A 441 11.71 9.48 59.78
N ASN A 442 10.81 9.94 58.91
CA ASN A 442 9.34 9.81 58.99
C ASN A 442 8.78 8.50 58.43
N ALA A 443 9.60 7.68 57.71
CA ALA A 443 9.15 6.37 57.24
C ALA A 443 8.91 5.34 58.36
N LYS A 444 9.36 5.64 59.57
CA LYS A 444 9.14 4.77 60.77
C LYS A 444 7.79 4.97 61.48
N ASN A 445 6.99 5.95 61.08
CA ASN A 445 5.72 6.26 61.77
C ASN A 445 4.46 5.80 61.05
N TYR A 446 4.59 5.11 59.92
CA TYR A 446 3.40 4.60 59.17
C TYR A 446 3.00 3.16 59.59
N ASP A 447 3.83 2.46 60.39
CA ASP A 447 3.47 1.13 60.88
C ASP A 447 2.84 1.11 62.28
N LYS A 448 2.34 2.26 62.75
CA LYS A 448 1.63 2.36 64.06
C LYS A 448 0.43 3.34 63.94
N GLN A 449 -0.50 3.06 63.05
CA GLN A 449 -1.90 3.50 63.20
C GLN A 449 -2.82 2.48 62.52
#